data_22945a6bf47168b74ed71626cdc37381
#
_entry.id   22945a6bf47168b74ed71626cdc37381
#
_cell.length_a   1.000
_cell.length_b   1.000
_cell.length_c   1.000
_cell.angle_alpha   90.00
_cell.angle_beta   90.00
_cell.angle_gamma   90.00
#
_symmetry.space_group_name_H-M   'P 1'
#
loop_
_entity.id
_entity.type
_entity.pdbx_description
1 polymer ?
#
loop_
_entity_poly.entity_id
_entity_poly.type
_entity_poly.pdbx_seq_one_letter_code
_entity_poly.pdbx_strand_id
1 'polypeptide(L)'
;RKILHVDMDAFYAQVETRDNPALAEVALILARDPRQHSGRGVVATANYKARQLGVHSAMSAAEALRLAPEATFLTPNFEKYRTVSNQVHEIFHSYTDKVEPIAFDEAYLDVTENKIGIDNPVALAHALQQTIYEELQLTSSVGVSFNKFLAKLSSEHNKPAGLTVVREADVRPFLDALPIEEVRGVGQKTAERMRELGVTTGAALYAMDQTTLT
;
A
#
# COMPACT_ATOMS: atom_id res chain seq x y z
N ARG A 1 -3.89 2.97 22.82
CA ARG A 1 -4.67 2.73 21.61
C ARG A 1 -3.99 1.67 20.77
N LYS A 2 -4.78 0.89 20.04
CA LYS A 2 -4.33 -0.16 19.13
C LYS A 2 -4.91 0.19 17.74
N ILE A 3 -4.05 0.72 16.87
CA ILE A 3 -4.45 1.16 15.51
C ILE A 3 -3.82 0.22 14.50
N LEU A 4 -4.65 -0.31 13.62
CA LEU A 4 -4.23 -1.00 12.41
C LEU A 4 -4.37 -0.04 11.23
N HIS A 5 -3.43 -0.09 10.30
CA HIS A 5 -3.62 0.35 8.92
C HIS A 5 -3.56 -0.89 8.05
N VAL A 6 -4.62 -1.15 7.32
CA VAL A 6 -4.74 -2.28 6.39
C VAL A 6 -4.71 -1.74 4.97
N ASP A 7 -3.91 -2.33 4.11
CA ASP A 7 -3.72 -1.93 2.72
C ASP A 7 -3.63 -3.19 1.85
N MET A 8 -4.53 -3.32 0.88
CA MET A 8 -4.57 -4.48 -0.01
C MET A 8 -3.42 -4.41 -1.02
N ASP A 9 -2.66 -5.49 -1.14
CA ASP A 9 -1.48 -5.52 -2.02
C ASP A 9 -1.85 -5.45 -3.50
N ALA A 10 -1.39 -4.41 -4.22
CA ALA A 10 -1.67 -4.22 -5.64
C ALA A 10 -3.14 -4.50 -6.02
N PHE A 11 -4.08 -3.96 -5.27
CA PHE A 11 -5.51 -4.35 -5.17
C PHE A 11 -6.16 -4.72 -6.49
N TYR A 12 -6.22 -3.79 -7.45
CA TYR A 12 -6.88 -4.05 -8.73
C TYR A 12 -6.20 -5.18 -9.51
N ALA A 13 -4.88 -5.27 -9.45
CA ALA A 13 -4.14 -6.33 -10.12
C ALA A 13 -4.39 -7.70 -9.47
N GLN A 14 -4.50 -7.77 -8.13
CA GLN A 14 -4.87 -8.99 -7.43
C GLN A 14 -6.29 -9.45 -7.78
N VAL A 15 -7.26 -8.53 -7.84
CA VAL A 15 -8.64 -8.87 -8.23
C VAL A 15 -8.67 -9.47 -9.64
N GLU A 16 -7.95 -8.90 -10.59
CA GLU A 16 -7.86 -9.45 -11.95
C GLU A 16 -7.14 -10.79 -12.00
N THR A 17 -6.06 -10.94 -11.23
CA THR A 17 -5.30 -12.19 -11.15
C THR A 17 -6.08 -13.31 -10.46
N ARG A 18 -6.86 -13.01 -9.44
CA ARG A 18 -7.78 -13.93 -8.78
C ARG A 18 -8.81 -14.49 -9.77
N ASP A 19 -9.41 -13.61 -10.55
CA ASP A 19 -10.46 -13.95 -11.50
C ASP A 19 -9.89 -14.63 -12.76
N ASN A 20 -8.63 -14.34 -13.12
CA ASN A 20 -7.90 -14.97 -14.21
C ASN A 20 -6.45 -15.31 -13.79
N PRO A 21 -6.19 -16.51 -13.27
CA PRO A 21 -4.88 -16.91 -12.77
C PRO A 21 -3.72 -16.81 -13.79
N ALA A 22 -4.00 -16.87 -15.09
CA ALA A 22 -2.97 -16.71 -16.13
C ALA A 22 -2.28 -15.33 -16.04
N LEU A 23 -2.96 -14.31 -15.50
CA LEU A 23 -2.39 -12.97 -15.31
C LEU A 23 -1.33 -12.92 -14.19
N ALA A 24 -1.24 -13.94 -13.34
CA ALA A 24 -0.18 -14.05 -12.34
C ALA A 24 1.20 -14.31 -12.97
N GLU A 25 1.22 -14.92 -14.15
CA GLU A 25 2.45 -15.33 -14.82
C GLU A 25 3.13 -14.21 -15.62
N VAL A 26 2.44 -13.09 -15.83
CA VAL A 26 2.91 -11.97 -16.64
C VAL A 26 3.07 -10.69 -15.83
N ALA A 27 3.86 -9.74 -16.34
CA ALA A 27 3.83 -8.37 -15.85
C ALA A 27 2.49 -7.75 -16.24
N LEU A 28 1.61 -7.46 -15.26
CA LEU A 28 0.27 -6.94 -15.47
C LEU A 28 0.21 -5.46 -15.09
N ILE A 29 -0.30 -4.65 -16.01
CA ILE A 29 -0.46 -3.20 -15.84
C ILE A 29 -1.93 -2.84 -16.05
N LEU A 30 -2.57 -2.26 -15.04
CA LEU A 30 -3.94 -1.78 -15.09
C LEU A 30 -3.95 -0.35 -15.65
N ALA A 31 -4.08 -0.24 -16.97
CA ALA A 31 -4.14 1.01 -17.72
C ALA A 31 -4.78 0.76 -19.09
N ARG A 32 -5.21 1.82 -19.77
CA ARG A 32 -5.49 1.72 -21.21
C ARG A 32 -4.20 1.36 -21.94
N ASP A 33 -4.26 0.39 -22.86
CA ASP A 33 -3.09 -0.02 -23.64
C ASP A 33 -2.62 1.14 -24.54
N PRO A 34 -1.41 1.67 -24.36
CA PRO A 34 -0.92 2.82 -25.12
C PRO A 34 -0.70 2.49 -26.59
N ARG A 35 -0.52 1.21 -26.95
CA ARG A 35 -0.40 0.75 -28.36
C ARG A 35 -1.69 0.96 -29.14
N GLN A 36 -2.85 0.91 -28.45
CA GLN A 36 -4.18 1.05 -29.04
C GLN A 36 -4.77 2.45 -28.85
N HIS A 37 -4.20 3.28 -27.99
CA HIS A 37 -4.75 4.57 -27.58
C HIS A 37 -3.78 5.75 -27.78
N SER A 38 -2.94 5.70 -28.83
CA SER A 38 -2.00 6.79 -29.21
C SER A 38 -1.11 7.24 -28.03
N GLY A 39 -0.63 6.31 -27.23
CA GLY A 39 0.23 6.57 -26.06
C GLY A 39 -0.48 7.10 -24.83
N ARG A 40 -1.82 7.31 -24.88
CA ARG A 40 -2.58 7.88 -23.76
C ARG A 40 -2.95 6.84 -22.71
N GLY A 41 -2.92 7.23 -21.47
CA GLY A 41 -3.31 6.42 -20.33
C GLY A 41 -2.44 6.70 -19.12
N VAL A 42 -2.97 6.38 -17.95
CA VAL A 42 -2.26 6.44 -16.67
C VAL A 42 -2.39 5.09 -16.00
N VAL A 43 -1.32 4.61 -15.41
CA VAL A 43 -1.29 3.37 -14.65
C VAL A 43 -2.11 3.55 -13.37
N ALA A 44 -3.22 2.82 -13.25
CA ALA A 44 -4.00 2.78 -12.01
C ALA A 44 -3.27 1.95 -10.95
N THR A 45 -2.77 0.78 -11.34
CA THR A 45 -1.88 -0.05 -10.53
C THR A 45 -1.15 -1.05 -11.43
N ALA A 46 -0.15 -1.75 -10.86
CA ALA A 46 0.59 -2.80 -11.51
C ALA A 46 0.88 -3.92 -10.52
N ASN A 47 0.96 -5.18 -10.99
CA ASN A 47 1.37 -6.29 -10.15
C ASN A 47 2.87 -6.20 -9.79
N TYR A 48 3.32 -7.03 -8.87
CA TYR A 48 4.71 -6.97 -8.41
C TYR A 48 5.73 -7.33 -9.50
N LYS A 49 5.38 -8.17 -10.49
CA LYS A 49 6.24 -8.44 -11.66
C LYS A 49 6.48 -7.18 -12.49
N ALA A 50 5.45 -6.38 -12.73
CA ALA A 50 5.60 -5.11 -13.44
C ALA A 50 6.32 -4.05 -12.59
N ARG A 51 6.07 -4.02 -11.27
CA ARG A 51 6.77 -3.12 -10.34
C ARG A 51 8.28 -3.39 -10.29
N GLN A 52 8.72 -4.65 -10.39
CA GLN A 52 10.13 -5.02 -10.48
C GLN A 52 10.83 -4.47 -11.75
N LEU A 53 10.05 -4.16 -12.79
CA LEU A 53 10.53 -3.50 -14.01
C LEU A 53 10.49 -1.96 -13.93
N GLY A 54 10.15 -1.40 -12.76
CA GLY A 54 10.08 0.03 -12.51
C GLY A 54 8.72 0.66 -12.78
N VAL A 55 7.68 -0.13 -13.07
CA VAL A 55 6.31 0.39 -13.29
C VAL A 55 5.65 0.70 -11.95
N HIS A 56 5.03 1.87 -11.83
CA HIS A 56 4.31 2.28 -10.62
C HIS A 56 3.01 3.02 -10.95
N SER A 57 2.12 3.14 -9.97
CA SER A 57 0.87 3.90 -10.07
C SER A 57 1.14 5.37 -10.40
N ALA A 58 0.21 6.01 -11.10
CA ALA A 58 0.27 7.36 -11.62
C ALA A 58 1.29 7.61 -12.76
N MET A 59 2.11 6.61 -13.13
CA MET A 59 2.99 6.69 -14.30
C MET A 59 2.18 6.77 -15.60
N SER A 60 2.70 7.40 -16.64
CA SER A 60 2.06 7.35 -17.96
C SER A 60 2.12 5.94 -18.56
N ALA A 61 1.04 5.51 -19.23
CA ALA A 61 1.00 4.18 -19.85
C ALA A 61 2.09 4.01 -20.94
N ALA A 62 2.46 5.09 -21.64
CA ALA A 62 3.54 5.07 -22.61
C ALA A 62 4.90 4.80 -21.97
N GLU A 63 5.17 5.40 -20.82
CA GLU A 63 6.39 5.15 -20.08
C GLU A 63 6.42 3.74 -19.49
N ALA A 64 5.29 3.28 -18.94
CA ALA A 64 5.15 1.91 -18.45
C ALA A 64 5.42 0.88 -19.56
N LEU A 65 4.92 1.12 -20.79
CA LEU A 65 5.23 0.28 -21.95
C LEU A 65 6.73 0.29 -22.30
N ARG A 66 7.40 1.42 -22.18
CA ARG A 66 8.84 1.51 -22.44
C ARG A 66 9.66 0.70 -21.43
N LEU A 67 9.23 0.70 -20.16
CA LEU A 67 9.91 -0.07 -19.08
C LEU A 67 9.58 -1.57 -19.16
N ALA A 68 8.37 -1.92 -19.58
CA ALA A 68 7.89 -3.30 -19.62
C ALA A 68 7.21 -3.56 -20.99
N PRO A 69 7.98 -3.73 -22.09
CA PRO A 69 7.45 -3.85 -23.45
C PRO A 69 6.53 -5.08 -23.63
N GLU A 70 6.83 -6.17 -22.92
CA GLU A 70 6.08 -7.43 -22.99
C GLU A 70 4.91 -7.50 -21.98
N ALA A 71 4.66 -6.41 -21.24
CA ALA A 71 3.61 -6.40 -20.23
C ALA A 71 2.21 -6.51 -20.87
N THR A 72 1.34 -7.18 -20.14
CA THR A 72 -0.09 -7.22 -20.42
C THR A 72 -0.76 -5.97 -19.85
N PHE A 73 -1.39 -5.19 -20.73
CA PHE A 73 -2.20 -4.05 -20.34
C PHE A 73 -3.67 -4.46 -20.25
N LEU A 74 -4.32 -4.15 -19.14
CA LEU A 74 -5.74 -4.39 -18.94
C LEU A 74 -6.42 -3.09 -18.50
N THR A 75 -7.50 -2.74 -19.20
CA THR A 75 -8.29 -1.55 -18.83
C THR A 75 -8.98 -1.77 -17.48
N PRO A 76 -8.78 -0.87 -16.48
CA PRO A 76 -9.38 -1.03 -15.17
C PRO A 76 -10.92 -1.10 -15.19
N ASN A 77 -11.48 -2.05 -14.44
CA ASN A 77 -12.93 -2.16 -14.20
C ASN A 77 -13.25 -1.67 -12.78
N PHE A 78 -13.47 -0.37 -12.61
CA PHE A 78 -13.71 0.23 -11.31
C PHE A 78 -15.02 -0.22 -10.63
N GLU A 79 -16.02 -0.66 -11.38
CA GLU A 79 -17.25 -1.20 -10.81
C GLU A 79 -16.97 -2.54 -10.10
N LYS A 80 -16.21 -3.43 -10.74
CA LYS A 80 -15.75 -4.68 -10.14
C LYS A 80 -14.94 -4.40 -8.86
N TYR A 81 -13.99 -3.46 -8.93
CA TYR A 81 -13.12 -3.16 -7.78
C TYR A 81 -13.90 -2.55 -6.63
N ARG A 82 -14.91 -1.74 -6.89
CA ARG A 82 -15.80 -1.20 -5.86
C ARG A 82 -16.58 -2.32 -5.16
N THR A 83 -17.09 -3.29 -5.93
CA THR A 83 -17.80 -4.44 -5.36
C THR A 83 -16.90 -5.24 -4.42
N VAL A 84 -15.66 -5.53 -4.82
CA VAL A 84 -14.68 -6.24 -3.98
C VAL A 84 -14.26 -5.39 -2.78
N SER A 85 -14.07 -4.08 -2.96
CA SER A 85 -13.78 -3.15 -1.87
C SER A 85 -14.86 -3.19 -0.79
N ASN A 86 -16.15 -3.22 -1.17
CA ASN A 86 -17.24 -3.33 -0.21
C ASN A 86 -17.13 -4.62 0.62
N GLN A 87 -16.79 -5.75 0.00
CA GLN A 87 -16.57 -7.01 0.71
C GLN A 87 -15.40 -6.91 1.70
N VAL A 88 -14.29 -6.26 1.30
CA VAL A 88 -13.16 -6.00 2.21
C VAL A 88 -13.61 -5.16 3.40
N HIS A 89 -14.39 -4.10 3.18
CA HIS A 89 -14.90 -3.25 4.24
C HIS A 89 -15.89 -3.95 5.16
N GLU A 90 -16.71 -4.87 4.65
CA GLU A 90 -17.58 -5.74 5.47
C GLU A 90 -16.74 -6.59 6.43
N ILE A 91 -15.61 -7.15 5.96
CA ILE A 91 -14.67 -7.88 6.83
C ILE A 91 -14.10 -6.92 7.90
N PHE A 92 -13.66 -5.71 7.56
CA PHE A 92 -13.16 -4.75 8.54
C PHE A 92 -14.20 -4.46 9.63
N HIS A 93 -15.45 -4.25 9.24
CA HIS A 93 -16.55 -4.00 10.18
C HIS A 93 -16.93 -5.22 11.03
N SER A 94 -16.58 -6.43 10.64
CA SER A 94 -16.74 -7.61 11.50
C SER A 94 -15.75 -7.62 12.68
N TYR A 95 -14.62 -6.91 12.56
CA TYR A 95 -13.59 -6.79 13.59
C TYR A 95 -13.78 -5.60 14.53
N THR A 96 -14.25 -4.45 14.01
CA THR A 96 -14.48 -3.24 14.80
C THR A 96 -15.49 -2.31 14.13
N ASP A 97 -16.21 -1.51 14.92
CA ASP A 97 -17.08 -0.44 14.39
C ASP A 97 -16.27 0.81 13.99
N LYS A 98 -15.04 0.95 14.51
CA LYS A 98 -14.20 2.13 14.33
C LYS A 98 -13.30 1.95 13.10
N VAL A 99 -13.91 1.95 11.93
CA VAL A 99 -13.22 1.88 10.62
C VAL A 99 -13.22 3.26 9.98
N GLU A 100 -12.08 3.73 9.54
CA GLU A 100 -11.92 4.98 8.78
C GLU A 100 -11.34 4.64 7.40
N PRO A 101 -12.18 4.56 6.34
CA PRO A 101 -11.75 4.34 4.98
C PRO A 101 -10.88 5.49 4.47
N ILE A 102 -9.86 5.16 3.69
CA ILE A 102 -8.99 6.13 3.01
C ILE A 102 -9.20 6.03 1.50
N ALA A 103 -9.23 4.81 0.97
CA ALA A 103 -9.43 4.50 -0.43
C ALA A 103 -10.24 3.20 -0.58
N PHE A 104 -10.32 2.65 -1.80
CA PHE A 104 -10.99 1.38 -2.07
C PHE A 104 -10.34 0.19 -1.35
N ASP A 105 -9.05 0.28 -1.11
CA ASP A 105 -8.18 -0.80 -0.71
C ASP A 105 -7.48 -0.56 0.62
N GLU A 106 -7.72 0.58 1.28
CA GLU A 106 -7.05 0.88 2.55
C GLU A 106 -7.96 1.55 3.58
N ALA A 107 -7.76 1.21 4.85
CA ALA A 107 -8.46 1.81 5.97
C ALA A 107 -7.63 1.80 7.25
N TYR A 108 -7.95 2.74 8.16
CA TYR A 108 -7.56 2.64 9.56
C TYR A 108 -8.64 1.93 10.36
N LEU A 109 -8.22 1.03 11.26
CA LEU A 109 -9.08 0.34 12.20
C LEU A 109 -8.58 0.64 13.63
N ASP A 110 -9.42 1.22 14.46
CA ASP A 110 -9.15 1.27 15.91
C ASP A 110 -9.71 -0.01 16.54
N VAL A 111 -8.78 -0.90 16.92
CA VAL A 111 -9.08 -2.21 17.50
C VAL A 111 -8.80 -2.25 19.00
N THR A 112 -8.72 -1.09 19.65
CA THR A 112 -8.54 -0.96 21.11
C THR A 112 -9.64 -1.73 21.83
N GLU A 113 -10.86 -1.59 21.37
CA GLU A 113 -12.03 -2.40 21.67
C GLU A 113 -12.48 -3.05 20.34
N ASN A 114 -12.49 -4.38 20.28
CA ASN A 114 -12.83 -5.11 19.07
C ASN A 114 -13.97 -6.12 19.32
N LYS A 115 -14.62 -6.55 18.24
CA LYS A 115 -15.81 -7.41 18.30
C LYS A 115 -15.49 -8.88 18.50
N ILE A 116 -14.24 -9.29 18.25
CA ILE A 116 -13.84 -10.71 18.24
C ILE A 116 -13.09 -11.13 19.50
N GLY A 117 -12.90 -10.23 20.47
CA GLY A 117 -12.30 -10.53 21.78
C GLY A 117 -10.81 -10.86 21.74
N ILE A 118 -10.08 -10.47 20.69
CA ILE A 118 -8.62 -10.65 20.60
C ILE A 118 -7.91 -9.41 21.11
N ASP A 119 -7.36 -9.47 22.32
CA ASP A 119 -6.66 -8.33 22.93
C ASP A 119 -5.32 -7.99 22.27
N ASN A 120 -4.60 -8.99 21.78
CA ASN A 120 -3.32 -8.78 21.13
C ASN A 120 -3.51 -8.24 19.72
N PRO A 121 -3.11 -6.98 19.40
CA PRO A 121 -3.35 -6.38 18.09
C PRO A 121 -2.57 -7.06 16.95
N VAL A 122 -1.47 -7.75 17.25
CA VAL A 122 -0.69 -8.53 16.28
C VAL A 122 -1.45 -9.80 15.90
N ALA A 123 -1.97 -10.53 16.91
CA ALA A 123 -2.79 -11.71 16.65
C ALA A 123 -4.09 -11.34 15.91
N LEU A 124 -4.68 -10.19 16.25
CA LEU A 124 -5.87 -9.68 15.57
C LEU A 124 -5.55 -9.32 14.10
N ALA A 125 -4.41 -8.68 13.83
CA ALA A 125 -3.98 -8.34 12.48
C ALA A 125 -3.75 -9.60 11.62
N HIS A 126 -3.13 -10.63 12.16
CA HIS A 126 -2.99 -11.93 11.47
C HIS A 126 -4.35 -12.58 11.20
N ALA A 127 -5.26 -12.59 12.18
CA ALA A 127 -6.60 -13.12 11.98
C ALA A 127 -7.34 -12.37 10.87
N LEU A 128 -7.22 -11.04 10.82
CA LEU A 128 -7.81 -10.21 9.78
C LEU A 128 -7.23 -10.52 8.39
N GLN A 129 -5.90 -10.62 8.26
CA GLN A 129 -5.24 -11.02 6.99
C GLN A 129 -5.71 -12.41 6.54
N GLN A 130 -5.83 -13.34 7.47
CA GLN A 130 -6.30 -14.68 7.19
C GLN A 130 -7.75 -14.69 6.69
N THR A 131 -8.67 -13.96 7.36
CA THR A 131 -10.06 -13.84 6.94
C THR A 131 -10.19 -13.23 5.55
N ILE A 132 -9.43 -12.17 5.25
CA ILE A 132 -9.40 -11.54 3.92
C ILE A 132 -8.97 -12.57 2.86
N TYR A 133 -7.93 -13.34 3.16
CA TYR A 133 -7.43 -14.35 2.22
C TYR A 133 -8.41 -15.52 2.02
N GLU A 134 -9.00 -16.03 3.09
CA GLU A 134 -9.96 -17.14 3.04
C GLU A 134 -11.23 -16.78 2.29
N GLU A 135 -11.78 -15.58 2.54
CA GLU A 135 -13.03 -15.15 1.94
C GLU A 135 -12.88 -14.58 0.52
N LEU A 136 -11.80 -13.84 0.27
CA LEU A 136 -11.63 -13.08 -0.97
C LEU A 136 -10.47 -13.53 -1.85
N GLN A 137 -9.60 -14.41 -1.37
CA GLN A 137 -8.36 -14.84 -2.05
C GLN A 137 -7.45 -13.64 -2.41
N LEU A 138 -7.40 -12.63 -1.54
CA LEU A 138 -6.58 -11.44 -1.68
C LEU A 138 -5.63 -11.33 -0.50
N THR A 139 -4.44 -10.78 -0.74
CA THR A 139 -3.47 -10.48 0.34
C THR A 139 -3.53 -9.01 0.72
N SER A 140 -3.19 -8.73 1.95
CA SER A 140 -3.07 -7.38 2.48
C SER A 140 -1.81 -7.22 3.32
N SER A 141 -1.28 -6.02 3.38
CA SER A 141 -0.21 -5.63 4.28
C SER A 141 -0.77 -4.80 5.43
N VAL A 142 -0.33 -5.08 6.65
CA VAL A 142 -0.88 -4.47 7.86
C VAL A 142 0.21 -3.83 8.69
N GLY A 143 -0.01 -2.58 9.06
CA GLY A 143 0.79 -1.87 10.05
C GLY A 143 0.05 -1.78 11.37
N VAL A 144 0.72 -2.13 12.46
CA VAL A 144 0.19 -2.10 13.83
C VAL A 144 0.95 -1.07 14.65
N SER A 145 0.24 -0.07 15.19
CA SER A 145 0.85 0.93 16.06
C SER A 145 -0.20 1.56 17.00
N PHE A 146 0.19 2.60 17.73
CA PHE A 146 -0.68 3.34 18.65
C PHE A 146 -1.26 4.63 18.05
N ASN A 147 -0.87 4.99 16.81
CA ASN A 147 -1.42 6.11 16.04
C ASN A 147 -1.45 5.80 14.54
N LYS A 148 -2.25 6.58 13.78
CA LYS A 148 -2.48 6.40 12.34
C LYS A 148 -1.21 6.60 11.51
N PHE A 149 -0.39 7.58 11.84
CA PHE A 149 0.83 7.91 11.10
C PHE A 149 1.80 6.73 11.07
N LEU A 150 2.12 6.19 12.24
CA LEU A 150 3.03 5.05 12.35
C LEU A 150 2.40 3.77 11.78
N ALA A 151 1.10 3.54 12.00
CA ALA A 151 0.41 2.38 11.44
C ALA A 151 0.49 2.37 9.90
N LYS A 152 0.29 3.54 9.25
CA LYS A 152 0.40 3.63 7.78
C LYS A 152 1.84 3.43 7.29
N LEU A 153 2.83 4.06 7.90
CA LEU A 153 4.23 3.82 7.55
C LEU A 153 4.61 2.34 7.70
N SER A 154 4.12 1.71 8.78
CA SER A 154 4.40 0.30 9.04
C SER A 154 3.80 -0.62 7.99
N SER A 155 2.60 -0.35 7.47
CA SER A 155 1.96 -1.19 6.46
C SER A 155 2.69 -1.19 5.12
N GLU A 156 3.43 -0.13 4.81
CA GLU A 156 4.23 -0.03 3.58
C GLU A 156 5.57 -0.78 3.67
N HIS A 157 6.12 -0.93 4.89
CA HIS A 157 7.50 -1.35 5.12
C HIS A 157 7.82 -2.77 4.64
N ASN A 158 6.90 -3.72 4.76
CA ASN A 158 7.11 -5.14 4.43
C ASN A 158 6.12 -5.65 3.37
N LYS A 159 5.72 -4.84 2.38
CA LYS A 159 4.86 -5.27 1.27
C LYS A 159 5.60 -6.26 0.35
N PRO A 160 4.90 -7.27 -0.22
CA PRO A 160 3.50 -7.64 -0.03
C PRO A 160 3.27 -8.61 1.15
N ALA A 161 2.00 -8.75 1.57
CA ALA A 161 1.50 -9.67 2.58
C ALA A 161 2.24 -9.56 3.94
N GLY A 162 2.80 -8.37 4.20
CA GLY A 162 3.60 -8.11 5.38
C GLY A 162 2.77 -7.70 6.59
N LEU A 163 3.37 -7.86 7.76
CA LEU A 163 2.88 -7.30 9.00
C LEU A 163 4.04 -6.63 9.73
N THR A 164 3.90 -5.35 10.02
CA THR A 164 4.92 -4.57 10.73
C THR A 164 4.32 -3.93 11.96
N VAL A 165 5.02 -4.06 13.08
CA VAL A 165 4.59 -3.54 14.38
C VAL A 165 5.57 -2.47 14.85
N VAL A 166 5.07 -1.27 15.14
CA VAL A 166 5.87 -0.19 15.73
C VAL A 166 5.27 0.21 17.07
N ARG A 167 5.92 -0.21 18.16
CA ARG A 167 5.58 0.15 19.54
C ARG A 167 6.25 1.48 19.90
N GLU A 168 5.88 2.08 21.05
CA GLU A 168 6.46 3.34 21.50
C GLU A 168 7.99 3.30 21.59
N ALA A 169 8.56 2.19 22.09
CA ALA A 169 10.00 2.00 22.18
C ALA A 169 10.70 1.86 20.81
N ASP A 170 9.98 1.44 19.80
CA ASP A 170 10.51 1.16 18.45
C ASP A 170 10.43 2.39 17.52
N VAL A 171 9.72 3.47 17.94
CA VAL A 171 9.43 4.63 17.09
C VAL A 171 10.69 5.27 16.55
N ARG A 172 11.63 5.59 17.41
CA ARG A 172 12.84 6.31 17.02
C ARG A 172 13.72 5.47 16.09
N PRO A 173 14.08 4.21 16.43
CA PRO A 173 14.84 3.35 15.52
C PRO A 173 14.14 3.14 14.16
N PHE A 174 12.81 2.96 14.17
CA PHE A 174 12.03 2.77 12.95
C PHE A 174 12.06 4.01 12.04
N LEU A 175 11.78 5.19 12.59
CA LEU A 175 11.78 6.44 11.82
C LEU A 175 13.18 6.83 11.33
N ASP A 176 14.21 6.60 12.14
CA ASP A 176 15.60 6.91 11.80
C ASP A 176 16.11 6.08 10.61
N ALA A 177 15.65 4.82 10.52
CA ALA A 177 16.05 3.90 9.46
C ALA A 177 15.30 4.11 8.13
N LEU A 178 14.16 4.83 8.13
CA LEU A 178 13.37 5.03 6.92
C LEU A 178 14.15 5.81 5.85
N PRO A 179 14.20 5.31 4.61
CA PRO A 179 14.59 6.12 3.47
C PRO A 179 13.73 7.38 3.36
N ILE A 180 14.33 8.50 2.92
CA ILE A 180 13.62 9.79 2.92
C ILE A 180 12.36 9.77 2.05
N GLU A 181 12.36 9.00 0.97
CA GLU A 181 11.22 8.80 0.07
C GLU A 181 10.06 8.02 0.69
N GLU A 182 10.31 7.24 1.74
CA GLU A 182 9.28 6.50 2.47
C GLU A 182 8.63 7.34 3.58
N VAL A 183 9.19 8.50 3.89
CA VAL A 183 8.61 9.43 4.87
C VAL A 183 7.32 10.00 4.29
N ARG A 184 6.20 9.74 4.95
CA ARG A 184 4.88 10.20 4.50
C ARG A 184 4.84 11.72 4.34
N GLY A 185 4.45 12.18 3.15
CA GLY A 185 4.43 13.60 2.76
C GLY A 185 5.66 14.02 1.96
N VAL A 186 6.67 13.16 1.86
CA VAL A 186 7.83 13.39 0.99
C VAL A 186 7.55 12.75 -0.37
N GLY A 187 7.15 13.55 -1.36
CA GLY A 187 7.01 13.10 -2.74
C GLY A 187 8.36 13.02 -3.44
N GLN A 188 8.40 12.36 -4.62
CA GLN A 188 9.64 12.10 -5.37
C GLN A 188 10.50 13.36 -5.55
N LYS A 189 9.93 14.48 -6.02
CA LYS A 189 10.67 15.73 -6.22
C LYS A 189 11.25 16.29 -4.92
N THR A 190 10.50 16.17 -3.82
CA THR A 190 10.96 16.58 -2.49
C THR A 190 12.09 15.68 -2.01
N ALA A 191 11.97 14.36 -2.21
CA ALA A 191 13.02 13.41 -1.89
C ALA A 191 14.32 13.67 -2.67
N GLU A 192 14.22 13.95 -3.97
CA GLU A 192 15.36 14.33 -4.82
C GLU A 192 16.06 15.57 -4.25
N ARG A 193 15.29 16.62 -3.92
CA ARG A 193 15.84 17.84 -3.33
C ARG A 193 16.48 17.60 -1.96
N MET A 194 15.86 16.78 -1.12
CA MET A 194 16.42 16.42 0.18
C MET A 194 17.73 15.65 0.05
N ARG A 195 17.84 14.72 -0.92
CA ARG A 195 19.10 14.01 -1.20
C ARG A 195 20.22 14.95 -1.67
N GLU A 196 19.92 15.95 -2.47
CA GLU A 196 20.90 17.00 -2.85
C GLU A 196 21.44 17.74 -1.63
N LEU A 197 20.65 17.86 -0.56
CA LEU A 197 21.04 18.45 0.71
C LEU A 197 21.69 17.45 1.68
N GLY A 198 21.93 16.21 1.24
CA GLY A 198 22.51 15.14 2.07
C GLY A 198 21.52 14.45 3.00
N VAL A 199 20.20 14.73 2.85
CA VAL A 199 19.15 14.11 3.66
C VAL A 199 18.60 12.88 2.96
N THR A 200 19.07 11.70 3.37
CA THR A 200 18.75 10.43 2.75
C THR A 200 17.88 9.53 3.62
N THR A 201 17.76 9.84 4.91
CA THR A 201 17.03 9.02 5.89
C THR A 201 16.23 9.89 6.87
N GLY A 202 15.34 9.26 7.61
CA GLY A 202 14.61 9.92 8.71
C GLY A 202 15.55 10.46 9.80
N ALA A 203 16.64 9.77 10.09
CA ALA A 203 17.65 10.26 11.03
C ALA A 203 18.30 11.56 10.54
N ALA A 204 18.67 11.61 9.26
CA ALA A 204 19.24 12.82 8.65
C ALA A 204 18.24 13.98 8.66
N LEU A 205 16.96 13.71 8.34
CA LEU A 205 15.88 14.71 8.40
C LEU A 205 15.70 15.27 9.81
N TYR A 206 15.69 14.42 10.82
CA TYR A 206 15.54 14.84 12.22
C TYR A 206 16.71 15.70 12.72
N ALA A 207 17.92 15.46 12.21
CA ALA A 207 19.11 16.22 12.56
C ALA A 207 19.17 17.59 11.89
N MET A 208 18.30 17.88 10.91
CA MET A 208 18.28 19.18 10.23
C MET A 208 17.71 20.28 11.12
N ASP A 209 18.24 21.47 10.96
CA ASP A 209 17.67 22.68 11.54
C ASP A 209 16.38 23.09 10.79
N GLN A 210 15.35 23.46 11.54
CA GLN A 210 14.05 23.85 11.00
C GLN A 210 14.16 25.05 10.01
N THR A 211 15.13 25.92 10.19
CA THR A 211 15.38 27.07 9.29
C THR A 211 15.91 26.66 7.92
N THR A 212 16.51 25.48 7.81
CA THR A 212 17.02 24.94 6.54
C THR A 212 15.93 24.24 5.73
N LEU A 213 14.80 23.88 6.38
CA LEU A 213 13.65 23.19 5.76
C LEU A 213 12.59 24.16 5.21
N THR A 214 12.67 25.46 5.50
CA THR A 214 11.77 26.52 5.03
C THR A 214 12.43 27.33 3.93
#